data_9f7cac2bed8e27b843ca48fbf9ecbf62
#
_entry.id   9f7cac2bed8e27b843ca48fbf9ecbf62
#
_cell.length_a   1.000
_cell.length_b   1.000
_cell.length_c   1.000
_cell.angle_alpha   90.00
_cell.angle_beta   90.00
_cell.angle_gamma   90.00
#
_symmetry.space_group_name_H-M   'P 1'
#
loop_
_entity.id
_entity.type
_entity.pdbx_description
1 polymer ?
#
loop_
_entity_poly.entity_id
_entity_poly.type
_entity_poly.pdbx_seq_one_letter_code
_entity_poly.pdbx_strand_id
1 'polypeptide(L)'
;ISINKIISAIENIDFIPGRMEFVGDEKNKIFIDYAHTPDAYENILKLVHEIKEPEHKIITLFGCGGDRDKDKRPLMARITEKYSDKIIVTSDNPRNEGLNFILEDILSGFHQMKHEVIQNREDAIKESIDILDENSVLLILGKGREDYQLINNKKIYHSDLEIIKREINAC
;
A
#
# COMPACT_ATOMS: atom_id res chain seq x y z
N ILE A 1 16.38 -11.66 30.95
CA ILE A 1 16.89 -12.13 29.64
C ILE A 1 18.12 -11.28 29.31
N SER A 2 19.25 -11.91 28.89
CA SER A 2 20.45 -11.16 28.54
C SER A 2 20.25 -10.42 27.20
N ILE A 3 20.91 -9.27 27.05
CA ILE A 3 20.84 -8.45 25.82
C ILE A 3 21.27 -9.27 24.59
N ASN A 4 22.27 -10.13 24.71
CA ASN A 4 22.75 -10.98 23.61
C ASN A 4 21.68 -11.97 23.13
N LYS A 5 20.84 -12.50 24.04
CA LYS A 5 19.70 -13.35 23.66
C LYS A 5 18.61 -12.56 22.93
N ILE A 6 18.39 -11.29 23.31
CA ILE A 6 17.45 -10.41 22.64
C ILE A 6 17.96 -10.09 21.23
N ILE A 7 19.23 -9.70 21.09
CA ILE A 7 19.86 -9.42 19.79
C ILE A 7 19.76 -10.65 18.88
N SER A 8 20.20 -11.82 19.37
CA SER A 8 20.15 -13.05 18.56
C SER A 8 18.71 -13.44 18.16
N ALA A 9 17.71 -13.18 19.01
CA ALA A 9 16.31 -13.44 18.65
C ALA A 9 15.82 -12.48 17.56
N ILE A 10 16.22 -11.20 17.60
CA ILE A 10 15.86 -10.21 16.59
C ILE A 10 16.56 -10.52 15.25
N GLU A 11 17.84 -10.88 15.27
CA GLU A 11 18.61 -11.25 14.08
C GLU A 11 18.06 -12.49 13.35
N ASN A 12 17.32 -13.36 14.05
CA ASN A 12 16.66 -14.54 13.48
C ASN A 12 15.22 -14.27 12.99
N ILE A 13 14.74 -13.00 13.01
CA ILE A 13 13.46 -12.64 12.43
C ILE A 13 13.68 -12.26 10.97
N ASP A 14 13.27 -13.12 10.06
CA ASP A 14 13.39 -12.86 8.62
C ASP A 14 12.51 -11.68 8.18
N PHE A 15 11.25 -11.67 8.61
CA PHE A 15 10.29 -10.59 8.32
C PHE A 15 9.09 -10.62 9.27
N ILE A 16 8.36 -9.52 9.34
CA ILE A 16 7.08 -9.44 10.03
C ILE A 16 5.97 -9.43 8.97
N PRO A 17 5.06 -10.43 8.93
CA PRO A 17 4.00 -10.48 7.93
C PRO A 17 3.18 -9.19 7.86
N GLY A 18 3.01 -8.64 6.64
CA GLY A 18 2.27 -7.41 6.39
C GLY A 18 2.92 -6.14 6.92
N ARG A 19 4.23 -6.15 7.22
CA ARG A 19 5.01 -4.97 7.62
C ARG A 19 6.24 -4.86 6.72
N MET A 20 6.21 -3.93 5.76
CA MET A 20 7.22 -3.81 4.70
C MET A 20 7.63 -5.17 4.15
N GLU A 21 6.63 -6.03 3.99
CA GLU A 21 6.86 -7.39 3.52
C GLU A 21 7.13 -7.40 2.03
N PHE A 22 8.30 -7.90 1.65
CA PHE A 22 8.63 -8.14 0.24
C PHE A 22 7.85 -9.35 -0.28
N VAL A 23 7.07 -9.14 -1.32
CA VAL A 23 6.20 -10.16 -1.94
C VAL A 23 6.43 -10.30 -3.43
N GLY A 24 7.35 -9.53 -3.98
CA GLY A 24 7.77 -9.56 -5.38
C GLY A 24 8.79 -10.66 -5.68
N ASP A 25 9.50 -10.48 -6.78
CA ASP A 25 10.60 -11.32 -7.25
C ASP A 25 11.81 -10.45 -7.68
N GLU A 26 12.79 -11.04 -8.37
CA GLU A 26 13.98 -10.31 -8.84
C GLU A 26 13.64 -9.15 -9.81
N LYS A 27 12.55 -9.27 -10.58
CA LYS A 27 12.10 -8.27 -11.55
C LYS A 27 11.11 -7.28 -10.96
N ASN A 28 10.23 -7.77 -10.08
CA ASN A 28 9.11 -7.03 -9.54
C ASN A 28 9.35 -6.69 -8.07
N LYS A 29 9.82 -5.48 -7.78
CA LYS A 29 10.05 -5.01 -6.42
C LYS A 29 8.74 -4.55 -5.79
N ILE A 30 8.00 -5.47 -5.16
CA ILE A 30 6.69 -5.23 -4.57
C ILE A 30 6.73 -5.45 -3.06
N PHE A 31 6.20 -4.48 -2.31
CA PHE A 31 6.06 -4.55 -0.86
C PHE A 31 4.61 -4.32 -0.45
N ILE A 32 4.15 -5.08 0.54
CA ILE A 32 2.86 -4.85 1.21
C ILE A 32 3.07 -4.37 2.64
N ASP A 33 2.22 -3.43 3.09
CA ASP A 33 2.27 -2.92 4.45
C ASP A 33 0.86 -2.58 4.99
N TYR A 34 0.70 -2.71 6.30
CA TYR A 34 -0.53 -2.40 7.03
C TYR A 34 -0.65 -0.91 7.40
N ALA A 35 0.24 -0.04 6.95
CA ALA A 35 0.17 1.39 7.19
C ALA A 35 -1.20 1.96 6.79
N HIS A 36 -1.85 2.66 7.71
CA HIS A 36 -3.18 3.24 7.54
C HIS A 36 -3.36 4.57 8.29
N THR A 37 -2.26 5.22 8.65
CA THR A 37 -2.22 6.53 9.30
C THR A 37 -1.23 7.45 8.58
N PRO A 38 -1.40 8.79 8.64
CA PRO A 38 -0.47 9.73 8.02
C PRO A 38 0.98 9.52 8.47
N ASP A 39 1.22 9.34 9.77
CA ASP A 39 2.56 9.11 10.32
C ASP A 39 3.21 7.84 9.79
N ALA A 40 2.45 6.73 9.68
CA ALA A 40 2.96 5.49 9.10
C ALA A 40 3.30 5.67 7.61
N TYR A 41 2.50 6.42 6.84
CA TYR A 41 2.79 6.75 5.44
C TYR A 41 4.06 7.58 5.31
N GLU A 42 4.21 8.65 6.11
CA GLU A 42 5.41 9.49 6.08
C GLU A 42 6.67 8.64 6.35
N ASN A 43 6.63 7.77 7.37
CA ASN A 43 7.76 6.94 7.74
C ASN A 43 8.15 5.94 6.65
N ILE A 44 7.18 5.21 6.08
CA ILE A 44 7.44 4.20 5.06
C ILE A 44 7.88 4.83 3.74
N LEU A 45 7.15 5.80 3.26
CA LEU A 45 7.43 6.43 1.96
C LEU A 45 8.75 7.19 1.99
N LYS A 46 9.05 7.88 3.10
CA LYS A 46 10.33 8.54 3.31
C LYS A 46 11.47 7.52 3.33
N LEU A 47 11.34 6.42 4.06
CA LEU A 47 12.35 5.37 4.11
C LEU A 47 12.64 4.83 2.71
N VAL A 48 11.61 4.46 1.95
CA VAL A 48 11.79 3.93 0.59
C VAL A 48 12.42 4.98 -0.33
N HIS A 49 12.00 6.25 -0.20
CA HIS A 49 12.57 7.36 -0.97
C HIS A 49 14.07 7.58 -0.68
N GLU A 50 14.51 7.38 0.57
CA GLU A 50 15.90 7.54 0.98
C GLU A 50 16.80 6.37 0.56
N ILE A 51 16.26 5.14 0.50
CA ILE A 51 17.07 3.94 0.21
C ILE A 51 17.01 3.47 -1.24
N LYS A 52 16.05 3.94 -2.05
CA LYS A 52 15.97 3.57 -3.46
C LYS A 52 17.13 4.15 -4.25
N GLU A 53 17.50 3.50 -5.35
CA GLU A 53 18.43 4.10 -6.31
C GLU A 53 17.83 5.39 -6.90
N PRO A 54 18.68 6.39 -7.25
CA PRO A 54 18.20 7.69 -7.69
C PRO A 54 17.24 7.65 -8.90
N GLU A 55 17.47 6.73 -9.84
CA GLU A 55 16.66 6.52 -11.04
C GLU A 55 15.36 5.74 -10.80
N HIS A 56 15.25 5.03 -9.66
CA HIS A 56 14.07 4.23 -9.37
C HIS A 56 12.85 5.11 -9.05
N LYS A 57 11.69 4.70 -9.54
CA LYS A 57 10.39 5.31 -9.29
C LYS A 57 9.65 4.61 -8.17
N ILE A 58 8.90 5.37 -7.39
CA ILE A 58 7.99 4.84 -6.39
C ILE A 58 6.57 4.89 -6.94
N ILE A 59 5.95 3.73 -7.04
CA ILE A 59 4.52 3.57 -7.35
C ILE A 59 3.83 3.21 -6.04
N THR A 60 2.79 3.95 -5.65
CA THR A 60 2.06 3.67 -4.41
C THR A 60 0.59 3.41 -4.70
N LEU A 61 0.11 2.24 -4.28
CA LEU A 61 -1.30 1.88 -4.27
C LEU A 61 -1.83 1.96 -2.85
N PHE A 62 -2.91 2.72 -2.66
CA PHE A 62 -3.55 2.82 -1.35
C PHE A 62 -5.04 3.13 -1.41
N GLY A 63 -5.72 2.87 -0.31
CA GLY A 63 -7.08 3.29 -0.03
C GLY A 63 -7.26 3.65 1.42
N CYS A 64 -8.44 4.19 1.76
CA CYS A 64 -8.79 4.51 3.13
C CYS A 64 -10.03 3.74 3.58
N GLY A 65 -10.09 3.41 4.88
CA GLY A 65 -11.26 2.77 5.46
C GLY A 65 -12.42 3.74 5.65
N GLY A 66 -13.64 3.25 5.39
CA GLY A 66 -14.89 3.93 5.76
C GLY A 66 -15.21 3.81 7.25
N ASP A 67 -16.15 4.61 7.74
CA ASP A 67 -16.55 4.68 9.16
C ASP A 67 -15.34 4.89 10.09
N ARG A 68 -14.40 5.71 9.67
CA ARG A 68 -13.16 6.07 10.37
C ARG A 68 -12.91 7.56 10.27
N ASP A 69 -11.85 8.02 10.92
CA ASP A 69 -11.37 9.40 10.84
C ASP A 69 -11.18 9.83 9.37
N LYS A 70 -11.94 10.84 8.95
CA LYS A 70 -11.94 11.37 7.60
C LYS A 70 -10.81 12.37 7.36
N ASP A 71 -10.42 13.10 8.41
CA ASP A 71 -9.41 14.18 8.31
C ASP A 71 -8.03 13.63 7.90
N LYS A 72 -7.75 12.36 8.20
CA LYS A 72 -6.51 11.71 7.80
C LYS A 72 -6.44 11.42 6.29
N ARG A 73 -7.57 11.28 5.57
CA ARG A 73 -7.62 10.88 4.16
C ARG A 73 -6.84 11.85 3.26
N PRO A 74 -7.13 13.17 3.29
CA PRO A 74 -6.36 14.14 2.50
C PRO A 74 -4.90 14.26 2.96
N LEU A 75 -4.59 14.03 4.24
CA LEU A 75 -3.21 14.05 4.73
C LEU A 75 -2.40 12.88 4.16
N MET A 76 -2.99 11.68 4.11
CA MET A 76 -2.34 10.50 3.50
C MET A 76 -2.10 10.72 2.01
N ALA A 77 -3.04 11.32 1.29
CA ALA A 77 -2.88 11.67 -0.12
C ALA A 77 -1.71 12.65 -0.35
N ARG A 78 -1.59 13.72 0.45
CA ARG A 78 -0.48 14.68 0.38
C ARG A 78 0.88 14.03 0.62
N ILE A 79 0.96 13.16 1.63
CA ILE A 79 2.18 12.45 1.96
C ILE A 79 2.57 11.52 0.80
N THR A 80 1.60 10.79 0.25
CA THR A 80 1.84 9.92 -0.90
C THR A 80 2.30 10.73 -2.12
N GLU A 81 1.68 11.88 -2.40
CA GLU A 81 2.05 12.76 -3.51
C GLU A 81 3.49 13.30 -3.39
N LYS A 82 3.94 13.55 -2.16
CA LYS A 82 5.28 14.07 -1.87
C LYS A 82 6.40 13.09 -2.24
N TYR A 83 6.18 11.80 -2.05
CA TYR A 83 7.22 10.78 -2.15
C TYR A 83 7.06 9.84 -3.34
N SER A 84 5.90 9.81 -3.99
CA SER A 84 5.60 8.86 -5.08
C SER A 84 5.64 9.54 -6.44
N ASP A 85 6.11 8.80 -7.45
CA ASP A 85 6.12 9.22 -8.85
C ASP A 85 4.79 8.91 -9.53
N LYS A 86 4.14 7.78 -9.17
CA LYS A 86 2.80 7.40 -9.61
C LYS A 86 1.98 6.92 -8.41
N ILE A 87 0.67 7.24 -8.43
CA ILE A 87 -0.23 6.93 -7.32
C ILE A 87 -1.49 6.27 -7.89
N ILE A 88 -1.89 5.15 -7.28
CA ILE A 88 -3.16 4.49 -7.58
C ILE A 88 -4.01 4.51 -6.31
N VAL A 89 -5.16 5.18 -6.40
CA VAL A 89 -6.13 5.27 -5.32
C VAL A 89 -7.22 4.23 -5.55
N THR A 90 -7.49 3.42 -4.52
CA THR A 90 -8.47 2.32 -4.62
C THR A 90 -9.29 2.15 -3.34
N SER A 91 -10.18 1.16 -3.34
CA SER A 91 -10.90 0.79 -2.12
C SER A 91 -10.00 0.07 -1.12
N ASP A 92 -10.29 0.25 0.16
CA ASP A 92 -9.77 -0.55 1.27
C ASP A 92 -10.94 -1.32 1.91
N ASN A 93 -11.41 -0.93 3.06
CA ASN A 93 -12.61 -1.43 3.76
C ASN A 93 -13.66 -0.30 3.80
N PRO A 94 -14.51 -0.12 2.82
CA PRO A 94 -15.49 0.99 2.81
C PRO A 94 -16.53 0.87 3.93
N ARG A 95 -16.75 -0.32 4.48
CA ARG A 95 -17.75 -0.59 5.53
C ARG A 95 -19.15 -0.16 5.08
N ASN A 96 -19.80 0.73 5.84
CA ASN A 96 -21.12 1.26 5.48
C ASN A 96 -21.05 2.63 4.79
N GLU A 97 -19.86 3.20 4.63
CA GLU A 97 -19.65 4.46 3.95
C GLU A 97 -19.59 4.26 2.43
N GLY A 98 -20.22 5.14 1.66
CA GLY A 98 -20.15 5.08 0.21
C GLY A 98 -18.72 5.31 -0.29
N LEU A 99 -18.22 4.40 -1.13
CA LEU A 99 -16.84 4.45 -1.63
C LEU A 99 -16.50 5.79 -2.30
N ASN A 100 -17.45 6.38 -3.05
CA ASN A 100 -17.22 7.66 -3.71
C ASN A 100 -16.89 8.78 -2.72
N PHE A 101 -17.54 8.84 -1.55
CA PHE A 101 -17.23 9.85 -0.53
C PHE A 101 -15.83 9.66 0.04
N ILE A 102 -15.41 8.40 0.24
CA ILE A 102 -14.05 8.09 0.70
C ILE A 102 -13.03 8.56 -0.34
N LEU A 103 -13.28 8.29 -1.62
CA LEU A 103 -12.41 8.71 -2.72
C LEU A 103 -12.35 10.23 -2.84
N GLU A 104 -13.48 10.94 -2.75
CA GLU A 104 -13.55 12.40 -2.76
C GLU A 104 -12.69 13.01 -1.66
N ASP A 105 -12.78 12.48 -0.43
CA ASP A 105 -11.95 12.94 0.69
C ASP A 105 -10.44 12.72 0.42
N ILE A 106 -10.06 11.56 -0.13
CA ILE A 106 -8.67 11.29 -0.50
C ILE A 106 -8.21 12.27 -1.58
N LEU A 107 -9.00 12.42 -2.65
CA LEU A 107 -8.66 13.25 -3.80
C LEU A 107 -8.52 14.73 -3.45
N SER A 108 -9.25 15.20 -2.43
CA SER A 108 -9.12 16.57 -1.94
C SER A 108 -7.73 16.91 -1.39
N GLY A 109 -6.93 15.90 -1.08
CA GLY A 109 -5.56 16.06 -0.58
C GLY A 109 -4.51 16.25 -1.66
N PHE A 110 -4.77 15.90 -2.91
CA PHE A 110 -3.81 16.05 -4.01
C PHE A 110 -3.77 17.48 -4.55
N HIS A 111 -2.57 17.92 -4.89
CA HIS A 111 -2.32 19.21 -5.54
C HIS A 111 -1.88 19.05 -7.01
N GLN A 112 -1.38 17.87 -7.37
CA GLN A 112 -0.89 17.54 -8.71
C GLN A 112 -1.70 16.37 -9.30
N MET A 113 -1.72 16.26 -10.62
CA MET A 113 -2.43 15.18 -11.33
C MET A 113 -1.51 13.96 -11.52
N LYS A 114 -0.96 13.42 -10.44
CA LYS A 114 -0.08 12.23 -10.46
C LYS A 114 -0.81 10.93 -10.05
N HIS A 115 -2.13 10.99 -9.92
CA HIS A 115 -2.92 9.89 -9.40
C HIS A 115 -3.91 9.36 -10.41
N GLU A 116 -4.21 8.09 -10.29
CA GLU A 116 -5.27 7.38 -10.99
C GLU A 116 -6.22 6.75 -9.97
N VAL A 117 -7.49 6.65 -10.29
CA VAL A 117 -8.51 6.05 -9.42
C VAL A 117 -9.02 4.77 -10.05
N ILE A 118 -8.77 3.64 -9.39
CA ILE A 118 -9.29 2.33 -9.79
C ILE A 118 -10.05 1.76 -8.59
N GLN A 119 -11.37 1.80 -8.64
CA GLN A 119 -12.21 1.49 -7.48
C GLN A 119 -12.08 0.04 -6.99
N ASN A 120 -11.99 -0.91 -7.91
CA ASN A 120 -11.78 -2.32 -7.59
C ASN A 120 -10.31 -2.52 -7.20
N ARG A 121 -10.05 -3.00 -5.98
CA ARG A 121 -8.68 -3.15 -5.47
C ARG A 121 -7.91 -4.25 -6.20
N GLU A 122 -8.55 -5.32 -6.61
CA GLU A 122 -7.90 -6.37 -7.40
C GLU A 122 -7.43 -5.83 -8.76
N ASP A 123 -8.29 -5.09 -9.47
CA ASP A 123 -7.94 -4.46 -10.75
C ASP A 123 -6.84 -3.41 -10.56
N ALA A 124 -6.89 -2.65 -9.45
CA ALA A 124 -5.87 -1.68 -9.10
C ALA A 124 -4.49 -2.33 -8.87
N ILE A 125 -4.45 -3.50 -8.22
CA ILE A 125 -3.21 -4.26 -8.03
C ILE A 125 -2.67 -4.76 -9.36
N LYS A 126 -3.51 -5.33 -10.23
CA LYS A 126 -3.12 -5.78 -11.58
C LYS A 126 -2.51 -4.65 -12.38
N GLU A 127 -3.20 -3.54 -12.50
CA GLU A 127 -2.71 -2.36 -13.22
C GLU A 127 -1.40 -1.83 -12.64
N SER A 128 -1.25 -1.89 -11.29
CA SER A 128 -0.02 -1.48 -10.63
C SER A 128 1.17 -2.39 -10.98
N ILE A 129 0.92 -3.68 -11.20
CA ILE A 129 1.95 -4.66 -11.59
C ILE A 129 2.28 -4.50 -13.08
N ASP A 130 1.28 -4.30 -13.93
CA ASP A 130 1.47 -4.14 -15.39
C ASP A 130 2.32 -2.92 -15.77
N ILE A 131 2.32 -1.88 -14.91
CA ILE A 131 3.13 -0.67 -15.12
C ILE A 131 4.50 -0.70 -14.45
N LEU A 132 4.85 -1.79 -13.73
CA LEU A 132 6.18 -1.96 -13.15
C LEU A 132 7.22 -2.16 -14.24
N ASP A 133 8.38 -1.59 -14.00
CA ASP A 133 9.61 -1.83 -14.74
C ASP A 133 10.76 -2.15 -13.78
N GLU A 134 11.90 -2.52 -14.28
CA GLU A 134 13.09 -2.85 -13.48
C GLU A 134 13.58 -1.72 -12.57
N ASN A 135 13.20 -0.47 -12.90
CA ASN A 135 13.53 0.75 -12.16
C ASN A 135 12.36 1.25 -11.31
N SER A 136 11.44 0.38 -10.93
CA SER A 136 10.26 0.74 -10.13
C SER A 136 10.16 -0.08 -8.86
N VAL A 137 9.58 0.54 -7.82
CA VAL A 137 9.19 -0.11 -6.56
C VAL A 137 7.71 0.15 -6.33
N LEU A 138 6.93 -0.91 -6.15
CA LEU A 138 5.50 -0.83 -5.83
C LEU A 138 5.28 -1.00 -4.33
N LEU A 139 4.62 -0.03 -3.72
CA LEU A 139 4.15 -0.07 -2.34
C LEU A 139 2.63 -0.22 -2.32
N ILE A 140 2.12 -1.32 -1.76
CA ILE A 140 0.69 -1.55 -1.57
C ILE A 140 0.38 -1.40 -0.09
N LEU A 141 -0.30 -0.29 0.25
CA LEU A 141 -0.51 0.14 1.62
C LEU A 141 -1.97 -0.06 2.08
N GLY A 142 -2.14 -0.27 3.38
CA GLY A 142 -3.42 -0.31 4.09
C GLY A 142 -3.79 -1.67 4.66
N LYS A 143 -3.73 -2.73 3.87
CA LYS A 143 -4.21 -4.07 4.26
C LYS A 143 -3.13 -5.01 4.80
N GLY A 144 -1.88 -4.87 4.36
CA GLY A 144 -0.84 -5.83 4.71
C GLY A 144 -1.29 -7.28 4.41
N ARG A 145 -1.46 -8.10 5.46
CA ARG A 145 -1.92 -9.50 5.38
C ARG A 145 -3.42 -9.70 5.63
N GLU A 146 -4.22 -8.63 5.63
CA GLU A 146 -5.67 -8.74 5.76
C GLU A 146 -6.26 -9.47 4.55
N ASP A 147 -7.04 -10.53 4.79
CA ASP A 147 -7.58 -11.43 3.76
C ASP A 147 -9.05 -11.18 3.42
N TYR A 148 -9.54 -9.96 3.69
CA TYR A 148 -10.93 -9.59 3.41
C TYR A 148 -11.08 -8.09 3.13
N GLN A 149 -12.20 -7.73 2.49
CA GLN A 149 -12.78 -6.39 2.50
C GLN A 149 -14.08 -6.37 3.27
N LEU A 150 -14.31 -5.31 4.06
CA LEU A 150 -15.59 -5.05 4.73
C LEU A 150 -16.44 -4.11 3.86
N ILE A 151 -17.53 -4.65 3.29
CA ILE A 151 -18.47 -3.89 2.44
C ILE A 151 -19.89 -4.14 2.96
N ASN A 152 -20.60 -3.09 3.35
CA ASN A 152 -21.97 -3.18 3.91
C ASN A 152 -22.08 -4.24 5.03
N ASN A 153 -21.17 -4.19 6.00
CA ASN A 153 -21.06 -5.14 7.13
C ASN A 153 -20.80 -6.61 6.74
N LYS A 154 -20.47 -6.87 5.48
CA LYS A 154 -20.09 -8.22 5.02
C LYS A 154 -18.59 -8.30 4.81
N LYS A 155 -18.00 -9.40 5.29
CA LYS A 155 -16.63 -9.76 4.93
C LYS A 155 -16.66 -10.46 3.57
N ILE A 156 -15.96 -9.87 2.62
CA ILE A 156 -15.74 -10.43 1.27
C ILE A 156 -14.28 -10.83 1.21
N TYR A 157 -13.98 -12.05 0.82
CA TYR A 157 -12.61 -12.52 0.69
C TYR A 157 -11.84 -11.64 -0.31
N HIS A 158 -10.63 -11.22 0.09
CA HIS A 158 -9.71 -10.44 -0.70
C HIS A 158 -8.31 -10.51 -0.07
N SER A 159 -7.30 -10.87 -0.83
CA SER A 159 -5.93 -10.94 -0.35
C SER A 159 -4.99 -10.27 -1.35
N ASP A 160 -4.39 -9.15 -0.95
CA ASP A 160 -3.39 -8.45 -1.77
C ASP A 160 -2.25 -9.41 -2.14
N LEU A 161 -1.76 -10.20 -1.17
CA LEU A 161 -0.68 -11.16 -1.38
C LEU A 161 -1.00 -12.22 -2.43
N GLU A 162 -2.20 -12.80 -2.39
CA GLU A 162 -2.57 -13.87 -3.34
C GLU A 162 -2.76 -13.32 -4.75
N ILE A 163 -3.32 -12.11 -4.86
CA ILE A 163 -3.46 -11.42 -6.14
C ILE A 163 -2.07 -11.15 -6.72
N ILE A 164 -1.15 -10.56 -5.96
CA ILE A 164 0.21 -10.29 -6.41
C ILE A 164 0.89 -11.57 -6.89
N LYS A 165 0.87 -12.62 -6.08
CA LYS A 165 1.49 -13.91 -6.45
C LYS A 165 0.91 -14.53 -7.71
N ARG A 166 -0.40 -14.40 -7.90
CA ARG A 166 -1.06 -14.91 -9.12
C ARG A 166 -0.60 -14.13 -10.36
N GLU A 167 -0.58 -12.80 -10.28
CA GLU A 167 -0.23 -11.95 -11.42
C GLU A 167 1.26 -12.09 -11.80
N ILE A 168 2.19 -12.11 -10.83
CA ILE A 168 3.62 -12.31 -11.10
C ILE A 168 3.89 -13.69 -11.75
N ASN A 169 3.17 -14.74 -11.33
CA ASN A 169 3.36 -16.08 -11.88
C ASN A 169 2.66 -16.29 -13.24
N ALA A 170 1.81 -15.35 -13.66
CA ALA A 170 1.12 -15.39 -14.95
C ALA A 170 1.91 -14.73 -16.09
N CYS A 171 2.93 -13.94 -15.75
CA CYS A 171 3.89 -13.30 -16.68
C CYS A 171 5.10 -14.20 -16.90
#